data_3a2eeb71e4bfac44b4101dff75f65ec2
#
_entry.id   3a2eeb71e4bfac44b4101dff75f65ec2
#
_cell.length_a   1.000
_cell.length_b   1.000
_cell.length_c   1.000
_cell.angle_alpha   90.00
_cell.angle_beta   90.00
_cell.angle_gamma   90.00
#
_symmetry.space_group_name_H-M   'P 1'
#
loop_
_entity.id
_entity.type
_entity.pdbx_description
1 polymer ?
#
loop_
_entity_poly.entity_id
_entity_poly.type
_entity_poly.pdbx_seq_one_letter_code
_entity_poly.pdbx_strand_id
1 'polypeptide(L)'
;MILALYGAGAMGREFKYTADAGNEWSGVIFIDDHALSEELMGCPVMGFQKFCGEYRPEEIRFVIAIGEPRVRKEAYEKMKRAGYEGAILRDPTAYISPDAEVGEATAVCRGAFIGSLARVGRNVYLSPGTAVGHDSVIGDHTRLGVHAFVGGHTVVGENVFVGSGAMLRDRIQIGDGSIIGLGAAVFHNAPDHVTMIGNPARISGESGDRPVYGVSAAAAEHMEEKPERATAEDAQAWTPASIAETYWEVFSACFEGYDYNPVTFRFHEDGWDSASQMALVAGLEAAFGISFKGREVLKMNSFESGLNLVRKKLDDKSKGEG
;
A
#
# COMPACT_ATOMS: atom_id res chain seq x y z
N MET A 1 -9.80 -8.05 -26.59
CA MET A 1 -8.80 -8.53 -25.63
C MET A 1 -9.34 -8.27 -24.23
N ILE A 2 -9.31 -9.26 -23.32
CA ILE A 2 -9.79 -9.13 -21.95
C ILE A 2 -8.59 -8.73 -21.06
N LEU A 3 -8.81 -7.84 -20.10
CA LEU A 3 -7.83 -7.47 -19.08
C LEU A 3 -8.04 -8.30 -17.80
N ALA A 4 -7.03 -9.02 -17.37
CA ALA A 4 -7.01 -9.67 -16.07
C ALA A 4 -6.27 -8.78 -15.05
N LEU A 5 -6.94 -8.41 -13.98
CA LEU A 5 -6.38 -7.68 -12.84
C LEU A 5 -6.10 -8.67 -11.71
N TYR A 6 -4.81 -8.93 -11.45
CA TYR A 6 -4.42 -9.83 -10.36
C TYR A 6 -4.43 -9.08 -9.04
N GLY A 7 -5.43 -9.34 -8.21
CA GLY A 7 -5.78 -8.67 -6.96
C GLY A 7 -7.15 -7.98 -7.06
N ALA A 8 -8.10 -8.40 -6.22
CA ALA A 8 -9.47 -7.88 -6.16
C ALA A 8 -9.69 -6.84 -5.04
N GLY A 9 -8.62 -6.35 -4.42
CA GLY A 9 -8.68 -5.36 -3.35
C GLY A 9 -8.90 -3.91 -3.84
N ALA A 10 -8.54 -2.94 -2.99
CA ALA A 10 -8.71 -1.51 -3.28
C ALA A 10 -7.99 -1.08 -4.58
N MET A 11 -6.76 -1.55 -4.78
CA MET A 11 -5.99 -1.26 -6.00
C MET A 11 -6.62 -1.87 -7.24
N GLY A 12 -7.20 -3.08 -7.12
CA GLY A 12 -7.95 -3.70 -8.21
C GLY A 12 -9.11 -2.82 -8.68
N ARG A 13 -9.84 -2.21 -7.75
CA ARG A 13 -10.93 -1.28 -8.08
C ARG A 13 -10.43 -0.03 -8.79
N GLU A 14 -9.31 0.55 -8.34
CA GLU A 14 -8.70 1.71 -9.00
C GLU A 14 -8.22 1.39 -10.43
N PHE A 15 -7.61 0.22 -10.62
CA PHE A 15 -7.18 -0.23 -11.94
C PHE A 15 -8.35 -0.52 -12.86
N LYS A 16 -9.48 -1.01 -12.32
CA LYS A 16 -10.72 -1.18 -13.08
C LYS A 16 -11.24 0.17 -13.60
N TYR A 17 -11.25 1.22 -12.77
CA TYR A 17 -11.61 2.55 -13.23
C TYR A 17 -10.65 3.08 -14.29
N THR A 18 -9.36 2.81 -14.17
CA THR A 18 -8.36 3.17 -15.20
C THR A 18 -8.63 2.43 -16.52
N ALA A 19 -8.94 1.13 -16.45
CA ALA A 19 -9.28 0.33 -17.63
C ALA A 19 -10.55 0.85 -18.34
N ASP A 20 -11.57 1.19 -17.55
CA ASP A 20 -12.82 1.75 -18.09
C ASP A 20 -12.61 3.11 -18.76
N ALA A 21 -11.78 3.98 -18.15
CA ALA A 21 -11.47 5.29 -18.71
C ALA A 21 -10.74 5.19 -20.06
N GLY A 22 -9.86 4.19 -20.24
CA GLY A 22 -9.14 3.92 -21.48
C GLY A 22 -10.01 3.33 -22.58
N ASN A 23 -11.07 2.62 -22.24
CA ASN A 23 -12.02 1.95 -23.15
C ASN A 23 -11.35 1.05 -24.23
N GLU A 24 -10.23 0.43 -23.87
CA GLU A 24 -9.43 -0.43 -24.78
C GLU A 24 -9.76 -1.92 -24.63
N TRP A 25 -10.45 -2.30 -23.54
CA TRP A 25 -10.66 -3.67 -23.13
C TRP A 25 -12.09 -4.13 -23.42
N SER A 26 -12.24 -5.32 -23.98
CA SER A 26 -13.57 -5.92 -24.21
C SER A 26 -14.22 -6.46 -22.93
N GLY A 27 -13.47 -6.56 -21.84
CA GLY A 27 -13.92 -6.98 -20.52
C GLY A 27 -12.79 -6.96 -19.51
N VAL A 28 -13.14 -7.02 -18.24
CA VAL A 28 -12.20 -7.09 -17.11
C VAL A 28 -12.55 -8.29 -16.24
N ILE A 29 -11.52 -9.01 -15.76
CA ILE A 29 -11.63 -10.13 -14.82
C ILE A 29 -10.68 -9.85 -13.67
N PHE A 30 -11.12 -10.14 -12.46
CA PHE A 30 -10.24 -10.11 -11.29
C PHE A 30 -9.76 -11.53 -10.97
N ILE A 31 -8.47 -11.65 -10.65
CA ILE A 31 -7.85 -12.89 -10.16
C ILE A 31 -7.49 -12.67 -8.70
N ASP A 32 -8.09 -13.45 -7.80
CA ASP A 32 -7.79 -13.38 -6.38
C ASP A 32 -8.13 -14.70 -5.71
N ASP A 33 -7.11 -15.38 -5.15
CA ASP A 33 -7.27 -16.68 -4.52
C ASP A 33 -7.95 -16.59 -3.14
N HIS A 34 -8.09 -15.36 -2.59
CA HIS A 34 -8.67 -15.08 -1.27
C HIS A 34 -9.95 -14.22 -1.34
N ALA A 35 -10.50 -14.01 -2.53
CA ALA A 35 -11.68 -13.17 -2.69
C ALA A 35 -12.90 -13.77 -1.97
N LEU A 36 -13.63 -12.92 -1.25
CA LEU A 36 -14.86 -13.29 -0.54
C LEU A 36 -16.10 -13.27 -1.44
N SER A 37 -15.98 -12.79 -2.67
CA SER A 37 -17.07 -12.68 -3.64
C SER A 37 -16.62 -13.13 -5.02
N GLU A 38 -17.53 -13.73 -5.77
CA GLU A 38 -17.31 -14.12 -7.16
C GLU A 38 -17.53 -12.95 -8.15
N GLU A 39 -17.90 -11.77 -7.65
CA GLU A 39 -18.12 -10.57 -8.46
C GLU A 39 -17.59 -9.31 -7.75
N LEU A 40 -16.94 -8.42 -8.48
CA LEU A 40 -16.51 -7.10 -8.04
C LEU A 40 -16.76 -6.08 -9.17
N MET A 41 -17.49 -5.02 -8.88
CA MET A 41 -17.79 -3.93 -9.84
C MET A 41 -18.41 -4.44 -11.16
N GLY A 42 -19.29 -5.44 -11.08
CA GLY A 42 -19.92 -6.06 -12.26
C GLY A 42 -18.98 -6.94 -13.09
N CYS A 43 -17.79 -7.29 -12.56
CA CYS A 43 -16.81 -8.15 -13.22
C CYS A 43 -16.60 -9.43 -12.42
N PRO A 44 -16.35 -10.58 -13.09
CA PRO A 44 -16.09 -11.83 -12.41
C PRO A 44 -14.79 -11.77 -11.60
N VAL A 45 -14.82 -12.40 -10.42
CA VAL A 45 -13.66 -12.64 -9.56
C VAL A 45 -13.46 -14.14 -9.44
N MET A 46 -12.24 -14.61 -9.63
CA MET A 46 -11.95 -16.05 -9.52
C MET A 46 -10.51 -16.30 -9.08
N GLY A 47 -10.29 -17.46 -8.44
CA GLY A 47 -8.95 -17.90 -8.11
C GLY A 47 -8.12 -18.26 -9.35
N PHE A 48 -6.79 -18.16 -9.22
CA PHE A 48 -5.85 -18.34 -10.32
C PHE A 48 -5.99 -19.68 -11.05
N GLN A 49 -6.23 -20.79 -10.35
CA GLN A 49 -6.38 -22.12 -10.96
C GLN A 49 -7.62 -22.20 -11.87
N LYS A 50 -8.75 -21.65 -11.40
CA LYS A 50 -9.98 -21.57 -12.19
C LYS A 50 -9.78 -20.70 -13.41
N PHE A 51 -9.14 -19.55 -13.24
CA PHE A 51 -8.81 -18.64 -14.32
C PHE A 51 -7.99 -19.32 -15.43
N CYS A 52 -6.93 -20.04 -15.09
CA CYS A 52 -6.12 -20.78 -16.05
C CYS A 52 -6.90 -21.91 -16.79
N GLY A 53 -7.93 -22.46 -16.14
CA GLY A 53 -8.80 -23.48 -16.76
C GLY A 53 -9.82 -22.91 -17.74
N GLU A 54 -10.22 -21.64 -17.56
CA GLU A 54 -11.28 -21.00 -18.36
C GLU A 54 -10.76 -20.10 -19.48
N TYR A 55 -9.58 -19.47 -19.32
CA TYR A 55 -9.06 -18.49 -20.25
C TYR A 55 -7.71 -18.88 -20.83
N ARG A 56 -7.57 -18.77 -22.13
CA ARG A 56 -6.30 -19.03 -22.83
C ARG A 56 -5.41 -17.78 -22.85
N PRO A 57 -4.07 -17.95 -22.85
CA PRO A 57 -3.12 -16.85 -22.86
C PRO A 57 -3.33 -15.82 -24.00
N GLU A 58 -3.77 -16.28 -25.18
CA GLU A 58 -3.96 -15.43 -26.36
C GLU A 58 -5.14 -14.47 -26.22
N GLU A 59 -6.09 -14.76 -25.32
CA GLU A 59 -7.31 -13.98 -25.11
C GLU A 59 -7.12 -12.89 -24.06
N ILE A 60 -6.05 -12.99 -23.26
CA ILE A 60 -5.83 -12.23 -22.04
C ILE A 60 -4.58 -11.35 -22.14
N ARG A 61 -4.67 -10.19 -21.51
CA ARG A 61 -3.52 -9.41 -21.03
C ARG A 61 -3.69 -9.16 -19.55
N PHE A 62 -2.61 -9.12 -18.79
CA PHE A 62 -2.71 -8.94 -17.35
C PHE A 62 -1.95 -7.72 -16.80
N VAL A 63 -2.42 -7.25 -15.66
CA VAL A 63 -1.72 -6.27 -14.80
C VAL A 63 -1.87 -6.70 -13.35
N ILE A 64 -0.83 -6.48 -12.56
CA ILE A 64 -0.83 -6.86 -11.13
C ILE A 64 -1.35 -5.68 -10.29
N ALA A 65 -2.48 -5.87 -9.64
CA ALA A 65 -3.13 -4.88 -8.78
C ALA A 65 -2.81 -5.11 -7.28
N ILE A 66 -1.54 -5.33 -6.98
CA ILE A 66 -0.99 -5.57 -5.64
C ILE A 66 0.04 -4.49 -5.33
N GLY A 67 -0.03 -3.91 -4.13
CA GLY A 67 0.82 -2.78 -3.73
C GLY A 67 2.22 -3.15 -3.28
N GLU A 68 2.39 -4.29 -2.63
CA GLU A 68 3.66 -4.75 -2.09
C GLU A 68 4.59 -5.24 -3.23
N PRO A 69 5.80 -4.65 -3.41
CA PRO A 69 6.65 -4.95 -4.56
C PRO A 69 7.02 -6.44 -4.70
N ARG A 70 7.31 -7.12 -3.60
CA ARG A 70 7.66 -8.54 -3.61
C ARG A 70 6.49 -9.43 -4.04
N VAL A 71 5.32 -9.19 -3.46
CA VAL A 71 4.09 -9.93 -3.81
C VAL A 71 3.69 -9.66 -5.26
N ARG A 72 3.89 -8.41 -5.74
CA ARG A 72 3.71 -8.06 -7.16
C ARG A 72 4.63 -8.88 -8.06
N LYS A 73 5.91 -9.01 -7.70
CA LYS A 73 6.88 -9.81 -8.45
C LYS A 73 6.45 -11.27 -8.52
N GLU A 74 6.09 -11.88 -7.40
CA GLU A 74 5.64 -13.28 -7.34
C GLU A 74 4.39 -13.51 -8.20
N ALA A 75 3.41 -12.62 -8.12
CA ALA A 75 2.19 -12.69 -8.93
C ALA A 75 2.50 -12.51 -10.43
N TYR A 76 3.38 -11.58 -10.80
CA TYR A 76 3.83 -11.38 -12.18
C TYR A 76 4.50 -12.64 -12.72
N GLU A 77 5.46 -13.21 -11.98
CA GLU A 77 6.13 -14.43 -12.39
C GLU A 77 5.20 -15.63 -12.49
N LYS A 78 4.18 -15.72 -11.62
CA LYS A 78 3.13 -16.73 -11.65
C LYS A 78 2.33 -16.65 -12.97
N MET A 79 1.92 -15.44 -13.37
CA MET A 79 1.24 -15.20 -14.64
C MET A 79 2.12 -15.51 -15.85
N LYS A 80 3.39 -15.10 -15.83
CA LYS A 80 4.35 -15.38 -16.92
C LYS A 80 4.64 -16.87 -17.08
N ARG A 81 4.81 -17.61 -15.98
CA ARG A 81 4.97 -19.06 -16.03
C ARG A 81 3.76 -19.78 -16.62
N ALA A 82 2.57 -19.24 -16.44
CA ALA A 82 1.34 -19.76 -17.05
C ALA A 82 1.15 -19.32 -18.53
N GLY A 83 2.12 -18.59 -19.10
CA GLY A 83 2.14 -18.20 -20.50
C GLY A 83 1.41 -16.90 -20.84
N TYR A 84 0.86 -16.18 -19.85
CA TYR A 84 0.17 -14.92 -20.09
C TYR A 84 1.14 -13.77 -20.36
N GLU A 85 0.71 -12.79 -21.16
CA GLU A 85 1.45 -11.57 -21.44
C GLU A 85 0.88 -10.37 -20.67
N GLY A 86 1.78 -9.50 -20.20
CA GLY A 86 1.41 -8.28 -19.52
C GLY A 86 0.86 -7.20 -20.45
N ALA A 87 -0.02 -6.37 -19.94
CA ALA A 87 -0.46 -5.14 -20.58
C ALA A 87 0.21 -3.91 -20.00
N ILE A 88 0.28 -2.83 -20.75
CA ILE A 88 0.47 -1.49 -20.19
C ILE A 88 -0.92 -0.92 -19.91
N LEU A 89 -1.29 -0.79 -18.63
CA LEU A 89 -2.53 -0.14 -18.24
C LEU A 89 -2.27 1.36 -18.06
N ARG A 90 -2.80 2.16 -18.97
CA ARG A 90 -2.59 3.61 -19.00
C ARG A 90 -3.88 4.37 -18.78
N ASP A 91 -3.88 5.30 -17.82
CA ASP A 91 -4.95 6.28 -17.69
C ASP A 91 -4.85 7.31 -18.85
N PRO A 92 -5.98 7.70 -19.49
CA PRO A 92 -5.97 8.67 -20.61
C PRO A 92 -5.36 10.03 -20.25
N THR A 93 -5.33 10.39 -18.97
CA THR A 93 -4.73 11.65 -18.49
C THR A 93 -3.24 11.53 -18.19
N ALA A 94 -2.67 10.34 -18.26
CA ALA A 94 -1.23 10.15 -18.09
C ALA A 94 -0.49 10.59 -19.36
N TYR A 95 0.63 11.28 -19.15
CA TYR A 95 1.53 11.67 -20.22
C TYR A 95 2.74 10.74 -20.26
N ILE A 96 2.96 10.12 -21.40
CA ILE A 96 4.16 9.32 -21.70
C ILE A 96 4.82 9.95 -22.92
N SER A 97 6.07 10.38 -22.77
CA SER A 97 6.83 10.93 -23.90
C SER A 97 6.93 9.91 -25.04
N PRO A 98 6.84 10.34 -26.31
CA PRO A 98 6.85 9.42 -27.44
C PRO A 98 8.11 8.55 -27.58
N ASP A 99 9.21 9.00 -27.01
CA ASP A 99 10.53 8.37 -26.99
C ASP A 99 10.84 7.67 -25.64
N ALA A 100 9.88 7.61 -24.73
CA ALA A 100 10.00 6.83 -23.49
C ALA A 100 9.62 5.37 -23.73
N GLU A 101 10.25 4.47 -22.99
CA GLU A 101 9.99 3.04 -23.01
C GLU A 101 9.25 2.61 -21.75
N VAL A 102 8.20 1.81 -21.87
CA VAL A 102 7.44 1.27 -20.74
C VAL A 102 7.28 -0.23 -20.91
N GLY A 103 7.70 -0.99 -19.89
CA GLY A 103 7.63 -2.44 -19.90
C GLY A 103 6.21 -2.99 -19.65
N GLU A 104 6.01 -4.25 -20.01
CA GLU A 104 4.73 -4.95 -19.85
C GLU A 104 4.26 -5.05 -18.39
N ALA A 105 2.99 -5.29 -18.19
CA ALA A 105 2.30 -5.37 -16.88
C ALA A 105 2.44 -4.10 -16.03
N THR A 106 2.90 -2.99 -16.61
CA THR A 106 3.06 -1.70 -15.93
C THR A 106 1.76 -0.91 -15.92
N ALA A 107 1.43 -0.35 -14.76
CA ALA A 107 0.28 0.54 -14.59
C ALA A 107 0.73 1.99 -14.48
N VAL A 108 0.23 2.85 -15.35
CA VAL A 108 0.49 4.30 -15.41
C VAL A 108 -0.81 5.02 -15.09
N CYS A 109 -0.96 5.44 -13.84
CA CYS A 109 -2.22 5.98 -13.32
C CYS A 109 -2.45 7.44 -13.69
N ARG A 110 -3.61 7.94 -13.28
CA ARG A 110 -4.09 9.30 -13.56
C ARG A 110 -3.04 10.37 -13.28
N GLY A 111 -2.80 11.24 -14.27
CA GLY A 111 -1.90 12.37 -14.16
C GLY A 111 -0.43 12.01 -13.96
N ALA A 112 -0.06 10.74 -14.12
CA ALA A 112 1.35 10.36 -14.10
C ALA A 112 2.07 10.91 -15.34
N PHE A 113 3.34 11.28 -15.16
CA PHE A 113 4.20 11.84 -16.19
C PHE A 113 5.45 10.98 -16.35
N ILE A 114 5.76 10.58 -17.60
CA ILE A 114 7.01 9.92 -17.98
C ILE A 114 7.72 10.79 -19.02
N GLY A 115 8.89 11.30 -18.63
CA GLY A 115 9.70 12.23 -19.43
C GLY A 115 10.40 11.57 -20.61
N SER A 116 10.98 12.41 -21.47
CA SER A 116 11.72 12.01 -22.67
C SER A 116 12.86 11.07 -22.33
N LEU A 117 13.08 10.03 -23.14
CA LEU A 117 14.12 9.01 -22.99
C LEU A 117 14.09 8.25 -21.65
N ALA A 118 13.04 8.41 -20.86
CA ALA A 118 12.88 7.63 -19.63
C ALA A 118 12.55 6.17 -19.96
N ARG A 119 13.08 5.25 -19.16
CA ARG A 119 12.84 3.82 -19.28
C ARG A 119 12.21 3.30 -18.02
N VAL A 120 11.00 2.78 -18.14
CA VAL A 120 10.24 2.16 -17.05
C VAL A 120 10.17 0.67 -17.31
N GLY A 121 10.61 -0.11 -16.35
CA GLY A 121 10.67 -1.56 -16.43
C GLY A 121 9.30 -2.23 -16.45
N ARG A 122 9.32 -3.56 -16.30
CA ARG A 122 8.13 -4.42 -16.29
C ARG A 122 7.46 -4.42 -14.92
N ASN A 123 6.13 -4.59 -14.91
CA ASN A 123 5.36 -4.71 -13.68
C ASN A 123 5.60 -3.56 -12.70
N VAL A 124 5.82 -2.35 -13.20
CA VAL A 124 5.99 -1.14 -12.41
C VAL A 124 4.61 -0.54 -12.10
N TYR A 125 4.45 0.03 -10.92
CA TYR A 125 3.26 0.77 -10.57
C TYR A 125 3.57 2.25 -10.35
N LEU A 126 3.14 3.09 -11.27
CA LEU A 126 3.18 4.55 -11.18
C LEU A 126 1.83 5.05 -10.67
N SER A 127 1.76 5.34 -9.37
CA SER A 127 0.55 5.84 -8.71
C SER A 127 0.11 7.20 -9.27
N PRO A 128 -1.12 7.66 -8.97
CA PRO A 128 -1.61 8.95 -9.46
C PRO A 128 -0.65 10.12 -9.18
N GLY A 129 -0.43 10.96 -10.20
CA GLY A 129 0.39 12.16 -10.10
C GLY A 129 1.89 11.93 -9.93
N THR A 130 2.40 10.70 -10.13
CA THR A 130 3.85 10.45 -10.13
C THR A 130 4.52 11.16 -11.31
N ALA A 131 5.77 11.59 -11.14
CA ALA A 131 6.57 12.12 -12.23
C ALA A 131 7.93 11.44 -12.31
N VAL A 132 8.24 10.90 -13.48
CA VAL A 132 9.55 10.33 -13.84
C VAL A 132 10.23 11.29 -14.79
N GLY A 133 11.36 11.86 -14.39
CA GLY A 133 12.15 12.81 -15.16
C GLY A 133 12.77 12.17 -16.41
N HIS A 134 13.24 13.03 -17.31
CA HIS A 134 13.89 12.61 -18.56
C HIS A 134 15.15 11.79 -18.30
N ASP A 135 15.51 10.86 -19.21
CA ASP A 135 16.70 10.01 -19.14
C ASP A 135 16.77 9.13 -17.86
N SER A 136 15.67 8.98 -17.11
CA SER A 136 15.65 8.20 -15.87
C SER A 136 15.32 6.74 -16.16
N VAL A 137 15.78 5.86 -15.28
CA VAL A 137 15.51 4.42 -15.35
C VAL A 137 14.79 3.98 -14.09
N ILE A 138 13.67 3.30 -14.25
CA ILE A 138 12.91 2.66 -13.17
C ILE A 138 12.98 1.16 -13.39
N GLY A 139 13.55 0.43 -12.45
CA GLY A 139 13.71 -1.03 -12.50
C GLY A 139 12.39 -1.78 -12.38
N ASP A 140 12.42 -3.06 -12.74
CA ASP A 140 11.28 -3.97 -12.73
C ASP A 140 10.64 -4.07 -11.32
N HIS A 141 9.34 -4.29 -11.28
CA HIS A 141 8.55 -4.51 -10.06
C HIS A 141 8.51 -3.34 -9.07
N THR A 142 9.11 -2.21 -9.41
CA THR A 142 9.18 -1.02 -8.57
C THR A 142 7.82 -0.33 -8.47
N ARG A 143 7.56 0.26 -7.32
CA ARG A 143 6.38 1.07 -7.09
C ARG A 143 6.74 2.50 -6.74
N LEU A 144 6.15 3.47 -7.45
CA LEU A 144 6.17 4.89 -7.11
C LEU A 144 4.82 5.29 -6.51
N GLY A 145 4.84 5.77 -5.27
CA GLY A 145 3.66 6.22 -4.54
C GLY A 145 3.04 7.50 -5.11
N VAL A 146 1.84 7.84 -4.65
CA VAL A 146 1.11 9.03 -5.11
C VAL A 146 1.98 10.28 -5.00
N HIS A 147 2.07 11.07 -6.09
CA HIS A 147 2.89 12.28 -6.18
C HIS A 147 4.38 12.09 -5.89
N ALA A 148 4.91 10.87 -6.01
CA ALA A 148 6.35 10.67 -5.96
C ALA A 148 7.01 11.31 -7.19
N PHE A 149 8.18 11.92 -7.00
CA PHE A 149 8.97 12.57 -8.04
C PHE A 149 10.35 11.90 -8.17
N VAL A 150 10.71 11.53 -9.38
CA VAL A 150 12.04 11.04 -9.74
C VAL A 150 12.70 12.05 -10.67
N GLY A 151 13.79 12.67 -10.22
CA GLY A 151 14.55 13.65 -11.00
C GLY A 151 15.20 13.05 -12.26
N GLY A 152 15.56 13.89 -13.21
CA GLY A 152 16.17 13.44 -14.47
C GLY A 152 17.52 12.72 -14.27
N HIS A 153 17.84 11.80 -15.19
CA HIS A 153 19.05 10.93 -15.13
C HIS A 153 19.19 10.09 -13.85
N THR A 154 18.09 9.89 -13.12
CA THR A 154 18.09 9.09 -11.89
C THR A 154 17.81 7.62 -12.20
N VAL A 155 18.53 6.74 -11.54
CA VAL A 155 18.35 5.29 -11.66
C VAL A 155 17.72 4.78 -10.37
N VAL A 156 16.53 4.18 -10.50
CA VAL A 156 15.86 3.46 -9.42
C VAL A 156 15.91 1.98 -9.76
N GLY A 157 16.41 1.16 -8.86
CA GLY A 157 16.57 -0.27 -9.04
C GLY A 157 15.27 -1.06 -9.10
N GLU A 158 15.41 -2.39 -9.05
CA GLU A 158 14.27 -3.32 -9.04
C GLU A 158 13.67 -3.46 -7.63
N ASN A 159 12.37 -3.80 -7.56
CA ASN A 159 11.66 -4.03 -6.30
C ASN A 159 11.75 -2.87 -5.30
N VAL A 160 11.97 -1.66 -5.77
CA VAL A 160 12.04 -0.47 -4.92
C VAL A 160 10.63 0.01 -4.58
N PHE A 161 10.44 0.41 -3.35
CA PHE A 161 9.25 1.16 -2.94
C PHE A 161 9.60 2.62 -2.73
N VAL A 162 8.98 3.51 -3.49
CA VAL A 162 9.07 4.96 -3.30
C VAL A 162 7.75 5.44 -2.71
N GLY A 163 7.78 5.91 -1.47
CA GLY A 163 6.61 6.38 -0.74
C GLY A 163 5.93 7.59 -1.38
N SER A 164 4.65 7.79 -1.06
CA SER A 164 3.89 8.93 -1.56
C SER A 164 4.55 10.25 -1.17
N GLY A 165 4.61 11.20 -2.12
CA GLY A 165 5.23 12.50 -1.92
C GLY A 165 6.76 12.49 -1.77
N ALA A 166 7.42 11.35 -1.90
CA ALA A 166 8.88 11.31 -1.86
C ALA A 166 9.47 11.97 -3.12
N MET A 167 10.58 12.66 -2.93
CA MET A 167 11.28 13.41 -3.97
C MET A 167 12.73 12.92 -4.09
N LEU A 168 13.04 12.32 -5.23
CA LEU A 168 14.39 11.88 -5.56
C LEU A 168 15.05 12.95 -6.45
N ARG A 169 16.19 13.46 -5.99
CA ARG A 169 16.98 14.42 -6.75
C ARG A 169 17.44 13.81 -8.08
N ASP A 170 17.72 14.65 -9.06
CA ASP A 170 18.34 14.26 -10.32
C ASP A 170 19.76 13.69 -10.11
N ARG A 171 20.13 12.76 -11.01
CA ARG A 171 21.49 12.14 -11.10
C ARG A 171 21.90 11.34 -9.86
N ILE A 172 20.95 10.68 -9.19
CA ILE A 172 21.21 9.75 -8.09
C ILE A 172 20.86 8.33 -8.48
N GLN A 173 21.32 7.38 -7.68
CA GLN A 173 21.04 5.95 -7.81
C GLN A 173 20.40 5.46 -6.53
N ILE A 174 19.29 4.74 -6.66
CA ILE A 174 18.61 4.03 -5.58
C ILE A 174 18.76 2.54 -5.88
N GLY A 175 19.41 1.82 -4.98
CA GLY A 175 19.69 0.40 -5.11
C GLY A 175 18.43 -0.47 -5.00
N ASP A 176 18.57 -1.72 -5.46
CA ASP A 176 17.50 -2.72 -5.51
C ASP A 176 16.89 -2.98 -4.12
N GLY A 177 15.60 -3.28 -4.09
CA GLY A 177 14.89 -3.64 -2.87
C GLY A 177 14.84 -2.57 -1.79
N SER A 178 15.22 -1.32 -2.10
CA SER A 178 15.23 -0.22 -1.14
C SER A 178 13.83 0.36 -0.91
N ILE A 179 13.63 0.93 0.26
CA ILE A 179 12.39 1.61 0.67
C ILE A 179 12.70 3.09 0.88
N ILE A 180 12.03 3.95 0.13
CA ILE A 180 12.03 5.39 0.34
C ILE A 180 10.73 5.77 1.03
N GLY A 181 10.83 6.27 2.25
CA GLY A 181 9.67 6.59 3.08
C GLY A 181 8.80 7.72 2.53
N LEU A 182 7.60 7.85 3.06
CA LEU A 182 6.64 8.90 2.70
C LEU A 182 7.26 10.28 2.85
N GLY A 183 7.11 11.15 1.85
CA GLY A 183 7.60 12.53 1.90
C GLY A 183 9.12 12.68 2.03
N ALA A 184 9.89 11.63 1.88
CA ALA A 184 11.34 11.69 1.98
C ALA A 184 11.95 12.52 0.84
N ALA A 185 12.93 13.37 1.16
CA ALA A 185 13.71 14.13 0.18
C ALA A 185 15.12 13.56 0.05
N VAL A 186 15.35 12.78 -1.00
CA VAL A 186 16.60 12.04 -1.22
C VAL A 186 17.56 12.83 -2.09
N PHE A 187 18.71 13.19 -1.53
CA PHE A 187 19.75 13.99 -2.21
C PHE A 187 20.98 13.18 -2.62
N HIS A 188 21.14 11.96 -2.15
CA HIS A 188 22.32 11.12 -2.35
C HIS A 188 21.93 9.71 -2.77
N ASN A 189 22.87 8.99 -3.35
CA ASN A 189 22.69 7.59 -3.69
C ASN A 189 22.32 6.74 -2.46
N ALA A 190 21.49 5.75 -2.67
CA ALA A 190 21.17 4.72 -1.70
C ALA A 190 21.72 3.37 -2.18
N PRO A 191 22.42 2.60 -1.33
CA PRO A 191 22.78 1.22 -1.65
C PRO A 191 21.52 0.33 -1.74
N ASP A 192 21.74 -0.93 -2.12
CA ASP A 192 20.67 -1.92 -2.14
C ASP A 192 20.13 -2.20 -0.73
N HIS A 193 18.84 -2.56 -0.67
CA HIS A 193 18.20 -3.06 0.54
C HIS A 193 18.28 -2.14 1.76
N VAL A 194 18.14 -0.83 1.55
CA VAL A 194 18.08 0.14 2.66
C VAL A 194 16.71 0.83 2.74
N THR A 195 16.38 1.28 3.93
CA THR A 195 15.25 2.18 4.18
C THR A 195 15.77 3.60 4.38
N MET A 196 15.25 4.56 3.60
CA MET A 196 15.58 5.99 3.74
C MET A 196 14.33 6.78 4.14
N ILE A 197 14.44 7.61 5.16
CA ILE A 197 13.35 8.47 5.64
C ILE A 197 13.82 9.90 5.94
N GLY A 198 12.88 10.81 5.93
CA GLY A 198 13.08 12.20 6.37
C GLY A 198 13.42 13.19 5.25
N ASN A 199 13.57 14.45 5.63
CA ASN A 199 13.97 15.56 4.76
C ASN A 199 15.04 16.41 5.48
N PRO A 200 16.31 16.35 5.09
CA PRO A 200 16.88 15.47 4.07
C PRO A 200 16.85 13.99 4.48
N ALA A 201 16.62 13.09 3.52
CA ALA A 201 16.51 11.67 3.80
C ALA A 201 17.85 11.07 4.27
N ARG A 202 17.75 10.15 5.24
CA ARG A 202 18.89 9.38 5.78
C ARG A 202 18.53 7.90 5.80
N ILE A 203 19.52 7.05 5.72
CA ILE A 203 19.36 5.62 5.92
C ILE A 203 18.99 5.40 7.39
N SER A 204 17.83 4.80 7.61
CA SER A 204 17.31 4.45 8.95
C SER A 204 17.54 2.98 9.32
N GLY A 205 17.87 2.14 8.34
CA GLY A 205 18.14 0.72 8.51
C GLY A 205 18.09 -0.04 7.20
N GLU A 206 18.18 -1.36 7.28
CA GLU A 206 17.98 -2.25 6.15
C GLU A 206 16.49 -2.38 5.84
N SER A 207 16.12 -2.52 4.56
CA SER A 207 14.73 -2.76 4.16
C SER A 207 14.25 -4.15 4.56
N GLY A 208 15.17 -5.12 4.70
CA GLY A 208 14.90 -6.48 5.18
C GLY A 208 13.76 -7.18 4.44
N ASP A 209 13.15 -8.17 5.11
CA ASP A 209 11.96 -8.89 4.62
C ASP A 209 10.64 -8.28 5.11
N ARG A 210 10.69 -7.10 5.73
CA ARG A 210 9.50 -6.44 6.26
C ARG A 210 8.60 -5.96 5.12
N PRO A 211 7.28 -6.21 5.22
CA PRO A 211 6.33 -5.64 4.28
C PRO A 211 6.38 -4.11 4.33
N VAL A 212 6.35 -3.47 3.17
CA VAL A 212 6.39 -1.99 3.07
C VAL A 212 5.22 -1.33 3.82
N TYR A 213 4.09 -2.02 3.91
CA TYR A 213 2.89 -1.52 4.58
C TYR A 213 2.77 -1.91 6.06
N GLY A 214 3.79 -2.50 6.64
CA GLY A 214 3.82 -2.82 8.08
C GLY A 214 2.77 -3.82 8.56
N VAL A 215 1.94 -4.35 7.66
CA VAL A 215 0.87 -5.30 7.99
C VAL A 215 1.27 -6.65 7.40
N SER A 216 1.48 -7.67 8.22
CA SER A 216 1.61 -9.03 7.72
C SER A 216 0.31 -9.44 7.00
N ALA A 217 0.41 -10.37 6.03
CA ALA A 217 -0.78 -10.90 5.35
C ALA A 217 -1.85 -11.37 6.35
N ALA A 218 -1.45 -11.92 7.50
CA ALA A 218 -2.34 -12.33 8.58
C ALA A 218 -3.08 -11.15 9.25
N ALA A 219 -2.46 -9.97 9.33
CA ALA A 219 -3.14 -8.77 9.86
C ALA A 219 -4.07 -8.13 8.83
N ALA A 220 -3.81 -8.32 7.53
CA ALA A 220 -4.73 -7.92 6.47
C ALA A 220 -6.01 -8.77 6.46
N GLU A 221 -5.91 -10.06 6.78
CA GLU A 221 -7.06 -10.95 6.92
C GLU A 221 -8.02 -10.52 8.03
N HIS A 222 -7.50 -9.97 9.14
CA HIS A 222 -8.34 -9.43 10.23
C HIS A 222 -8.90 -8.03 9.96
N MET A 223 -8.36 -7.28 8.99
CA MET A 223 -8.90 -5.96 8.61
C MET A 223 -10.04 -6.05 7.57
N GLU A 224 -10.24 -7.20 6.93
CA GLU A 224 -11.34 -7.43 5.97
C GLU A 224 -12.63 -7.95 6.61
N GLU A 225 -12.59 -8.45 7.83
CA GLU A 225 -13.80 -8.59 8.63
C GLU A 225 -14.27 -7.20 9.05
N LYS A 226 -15.15 -6.57 8.24
CA LYS A 226 -16.00 -5.49 8.74
C LYS A 226 -16.72 -6.08 9.96
N PRO A 227 -16.51 -5.54 11.18
CA PRO A 227 -17.40 -5.89 12.25
C PRO A 227 -18.81 -5.50 11.75
N GLU A 228 -19.73 -6.47 11.72
CA GLU A 228 -21.16 -6.16 11.60
C GLU A 228 -21.39 -5.01 12.56
N ARG A 229 -22.03 -3.94 12.08
CA ARG A 229 -22.38 -2.80 12.95
C ARG A 229 -23.13 -3.41 14.13
N ALA A 230 -22.47 -3.39 15.30
CA ALA A 230 -23.09 -3.77 16.54
C ALA A 230 -24.41 -3.01 16.63
N THR A 231 -25.51 -3.74 16.62
CA THR A 231 -26.83 -3.17 16.82
C THR A 231 -26.88 -2.63 18.24
N ALA A 232 -27.70 -1.62 18.46
CA ALA A 232 -27.81 -0.90 19.74
C ALA A 232 -28.17 -1.78 20.96
N GLU A 233 -28.29 -3.10 20.78
CA GLU A 233 -28.60 -4.09 21.80
C GLU A 233 -27.36 -4.77 22.44
N ASP A 234 -26.14 -4.60 21.86
CA ASP A 234 -24.89 -5.15 22.37
C ASP A 234 -24.06 -4.12 23.18
N ALA A 235 -24.71 -3.26 23.94
CA ALA A 235 -24.03 -2.31 24.83
C ALA A 235 -23.36 -3.07 25.99
N GLN A 236 -22.20 -3.69 25.74
CA GLN A 236 -21.33 -4.25 26.76
C GLN A 236 -20.89 -3.12 27.71
N ALA A 237 -21.27 -3.21 28.99
CA ALA A 237 -20.83 -2.25 29.98
C ALA A 237 -19.31 -2.37 30.19
N TRP A 238 -18.57 -1.43 29.68
CA TRP A 238 -17.11 -1.39 29.80
C TRP A 238 -16.68 -1.20 31.26
N THR A 239 -15.91 -2.14 31.80
CA THR A 239 -15.27 -2.00 33.10
C THR A 239 -13.83 -1.49 32.93
N PRO A 240 -13.23 -0.83 33.96
CA PRO A 240 -11.83 -0.39 33.88
C PRO A 240 -10.84 -1.53 33.53
N ALA A 241 -11.15 -2.76 33.97
CA ALA A 241 -10.33 -3.93 33.68
C ALA A 241 -10.49 -4.37 32.23
N SER A 242 -11.74 -4.51 31.70
CA SER A 242 -11.97 -4.92 30.32
C SER A 242 -11.47 -3.88 29.32
N ILE A 243 -11.54 -2.59 29.65
CA ILE A 243 -10.93 -1.53 28.81
C ILE A 243 -9.42 -1.71 28.72
N ALA A 244 -8.74 -1.99 29.84
CA ALA A 244 -7.30 -2.15 29.85
C ALA A 244 -6.85 -3.41 29.09
N GLU A 245 -7.60 -4.51 29.21
CA GLU A 245 -7.33 -5.77 28.53
C GLU A 245 -7.50 -5.62 27.01
N THR A 246 -8.65 -5.13 26.54
CA THR A 246 -8.90 -4.89 25.11
C THR A 246 -7.92 -3.85 24.53
N TYR A 247 -7.60 -2.79 25.27
CA TYR A 247 -6.58 -1.83 24.84
C TYR A 247 -5.21 -2.50 24.66
N TRP A 248 -4.82 -3.37 25.60
CA TRP A 248 -3.57 -4.11 25.53
C TRP A 248 -3.52 -5.04 24.32
N GLU A 249 -4.61 -5.77 24.04
CA GLU A 249 -4.71 -6.64 22.87
C GLU A 249 -4.50 -5.87 21.56
N VAL A 250 -5.19 -4.75 21.38
CA VAL A 250 -5.02 -3.90 20.20
C VAL A 250 -3.62 -3.31 20.11
N PHE A 251 -3.10 -2.83 21.25
CA PHE A 251 -1.77 -2.24 21.31
C PHE A 251 -0.68 -3.27 20.98
N SER A 252 -0.72 -4.43 21.63
CA SER A 252 0.28 -5.48 21.41
C SER A 252 0.27 -6.02 19.98
N ALA A 253 -0.90 -6.14 19.35
CA ALA A 253 -1.02 -6.54 17.95
C ALA A 253 -0.39 -5.52 16.98
N CYS A 254 -0.50 -4.21 17.28
CA CYS A 254 0.12 -3.17 16.47
C CYS A 254 1.64 -3.13 16.55
N PHE A 255 2.22 -3.67 17.63
CA PHE A 255 3.65 -3.64 17.91
C PHE A 255 4.25 -5.05 18.08
N GLU A 256 3.60 -6.07 17.53
CA GLU A 256 4.10 -7.44 17.52
C GLU A 256 5.46 -7.53 16.83
N GLY A 257 6.42 -8.23 17.46
CA GLY A 257 7.79 -8.38 16.96
C GLY A 257 8.77 -7.26 17.36
N TYR A 258 8.32 -6.25 18.09
CA TYR A 258 9.19 -5.26 18.70
C TYR A 258 9.49 -5.61 20.17
N ASP A 259 10.74 -5.42 20.57
CA ASP A 259 11.14 -5.51 22.01
C ASP A 259 10.91 -4.14 22.66
N TYR A 260 9.77 -3.99 23.35
CA TYR A 260 9.39 -2.73 23.98
C TYR A 260 8.87 -2.93 25.40
N ASN A 261 9.09 -1.92 26.23
CA ASN A 261 8.47 -1.83 27.56
C ASN A 261 7.25 -0.89 27.49
N PRO A 262 6.00 -1.37 27.70
CA PRO A 262 4.79 -0.56 27.56
C PRO A 262 4.78 0.71 28.43
N VAL A 263 5.48 0.70 29.56
CA VAL A 263 5.54 1.84 30.48
C VAL A 263 6.42 2.97 29.95
N THR A 264 7.52 2.63 29.27
CA THR A 264 8.50 3.59 28.77
C THR A 264 8.38 3.87 27.29
N PHE A 265 7.77 2.95 26.51
CA PHE A 265 7.62 3.07 25.07
C PHE A 265 6.86 4.33 24.65
N ARG A 266 7.42 5.09 23.73
CA ARG A 266 6.91 6.41 23.31
C ARG A 266 6.81 6.50 21.79
N PHE A 267 5.89 7.34 21.33
CA PHE A 267 5.79 7.71 19.92
C PHE A 267 7.11 8.30 19.42
N HIS A 268 7.55 7.89 18.23
CA HIS A 268 8.87 8.13 17.63
C HIS A 268 10.03 7.32 18.19
N GLU A 269 9.80 6.39 19.11
CA GLU A 269 10.77 5.35 19.44
C GLU A 269 10.70 4.19 18.46
N ASP A 270 11.70 3.30 18.47
CA ASP A 270 11.81 2.19 17.53
C ASP A 270 10.51 1.36 17.47
N GLY A 271 9.87 1.35 16.31
CA GLY A 271 8.64 0.64 16.04
C GLY A 271 7.34 1.42 16.25
N TRP A 272 7.35 2.59 16.90
CA TRP A 272 6.15 3.44 17.02
C TRP A 272 6.27 4.67 16.13
N ASP A 273 6.00 4.50 14.87
CA ASP A 273 5.97 5.55 13.85
C ASP A 273 4.53 6.01 13.52
N SER A 274 4.41 6.88 12.54
CA SER A 274 3.09 7.38 12.10
C SER A 274 2.18 6.31 11.51
N ALA A 275 2.72 5.24 10.93
CA ALA A 275 1.92 4.16 10.36
C ALA A 275 1.36 3.27 11.46
N SER A 276 2.20 2.86 12.42
CA SER A 276 1.81 2.11 13.62
C SER A 276 0.83 2.91 14.48
N GLN A 277 1.01 4.24 14.57
CA GLN A 277 0.07 5.14 15.25
C GLN A 277 -1.31 5.11 14.60
N MET A 278 -1.39 5.17 13.28
CA MET A 278 -2.68 5.12 12.56
C MET A 278 -3.32 3.74 12.65
N ALA A 279 -2.55 2.66 12.63
CA ALA A 279 -3.03 1.31 12.84
C ALA A 279 -3.62 1.14 14.25
N LEU A 280 -2.91 1.64 15.28
CA LEU A 280 -3.39 1.66 16.66
C LEU A 280 -4.71 2.43 16.79
N VAL A 281 -4.79 3.63 16.21
CA VAL A 281 -6.03 4.44 16.23
C VAL A 281 -7.19 3.68 15.59
N ALA A 282 -7.00 3.12 14.39
CA ALA A 282 -8.03 2.38 13.69
C ALA A 282 -8.49 1.13 14.46
N GLY A 283 -7.56 0.39 15.05
CA GLY A 283 -7.85 -0.76 15.89
C GLY A 283 -8.65 -0.40 17.14
N LEU A 284 -8.29 0.69 17.80
CA LEU A 284 -9.02 1.18 18.98
C LEU A 284 -10.42 1.71 18.65
N GLU A 285 -10.57 2.43 17.52
CA GLU A 285 -11.88 2.88 17.03
C GLU A 285 -12.81 1.69 16.74
N ALA A 286 -12.28 0.64 16.12
CA ALA A 286 -13.02 -0.59 15.84
C ALA A 286 -13.39 -1.35 17.12
N ALA A 287 -12.43 -1.57 18.03
CA ALA A 287 -12.62 -2.37 19.23
C ALA A 287 -13.60 -1.72 20.23
N PHE A 288 -13.57 -0.40 20.37
CA PHE A 288 -14.39 0.32 21.36
C PHE A 288 -15.59 1.05 20.77
N GLY A 289 -15.75 1.09 19.45
CA GLY A 289 -16.83 1.82 18.78
C GLY A 289 -16.80 3.32 19.08
N ILE A 290 -15.61 3.91 19.15
CA ILE A 290 -15.37 5.35 19.40
C ILE A 290 -14.67 5.97 18.19
N SER A 291 -14.52 7.30 18.17
CA SER A 291 -13.76 8.00 17.12
C SER A 291 -12.80 9.01 17.73
N PHE A 292 -11.60 9.15 17.15
CA PHE A 292 -10.61 10.11 17.58
C PHE A 292 -10.51 11.29 16.61
N LYS A 293 -10.46 12.51 17.15
CA LYS A 293 -10.16 13.72 16.37
C LYS A 293 -8.64 13.83 16.19
N GLY A 294 -8.17 14.41 15.10
CA GLY A 294 -6.73 14.50 14.80
C GLY A 294 -5.89 15.11 15.94
N ARG A 295 -6.43 16.09 16.72
CA ARG A 295 -5.76 16.65 17.90
C ARG A 295 -5.67 15.66 19.09
N GLU A 296 -6.53 14.66 19.13
CA GLU A 296 -6.52 13.63 20.17
C GLU A 296 -5.49 12.55 19.81
N VAL A 297 -5.40 12.19 18.53
CA VAL A 297 -4.38 11.27 18.02
C VAL A 297 -2.97 11.75 18.38
N LEU A 298 -2.71 13.04 18.23
CA LEU A 298 -1.40 13.65 18.60
C LEU A 298 -1.08 13.58 20.11
N LYS A 299 -2.06 13.31 20.95
CA LYS A 299 -1.87 13.13 22.40
C LYS A 299 -1.61 11.68 22.80
N MET A 300 -1.81 10.73 21.90
CA MET A 300 -1.57 9.30 22.11
C MET A 300 -0.10 8.98 21.83
N ASN A 301 0.79 9.53 22.65
CA ASN A 301 2.24 9.41 22.48
C ASN A 301 2.89 8.43 23.47
N SER A 302 2.10 7.69 24.22
CA SER A 302 2.51 6.61 25.12
C SER A 302 1.34 5.65 25.35
N PHE A 303 1.62 4.43 25.80
CA PHE A 303 0.61 3.45 26.20
C PHE A 303 -0.43 4.06 27.15
N GLU A 304 0.05 4.71 28.20
CA GLU A 304 -0.81 5.29 29.25
C GLU A 304 -1.68 6.44 28.71
N SER A 305 -1.12 7.32 27.88
CA SER A 305 -1.88 8.45 27.30
C SER A 305 -2.99 7.98 26.39
N GLY A 306 -2.76 6.95 25.59
CA GLY A 306 -3.76 6.34 24.73
C GLY A 306 -4.87 5.64 25.53
N LEU A 307 -4.52 4.82 26.51
CA LEU A 307 -5.48 4.14 27.40
C LEU A 307 -6.38 5.14 28.15
N ASN A 308 -5.81 6.23 28.66
CA ASN A 308 -6.58 7.27 29.35
C ASN A 308 -7.52 8.01 28.40
N LEU A 309 -7.13 8.19 27.15
CA LEU A 309 -7.99 8.81 26.14
C LEU A 309 -9.18 7.91 25.78
N VAL A 310 -8.97 6.59 25.62
CA VAL A 310 -10.05 5.62 25.40
C VAL A 310 -11.02 5.63 26.56
N ARG A 311 -10.55 5.56 27.80
CA ARG A 311 -11.39 5.63 29.02
C ARG A 311 -12.27 6.88 29.02
N LYS A 312 -11.67 8.04 28.75
CA LYS A 312 -12.40 9.29 28.68
C LYS A 312 -13.49 9.27 27.61
N LYS A 313 -13.20 8.77 26.43
CA LYS A 313 -14.17 8.67 25.32
C LYS A 313 -15.36 7.76 25.62
N LEU A 314 -15.10 6.66 26.31
CA LEU A 314 -16.17 5.75 26.74
C LEU A 314 -17.04 6.38 27.85
N ASP A 315 -16.44 7.13 28.76
CA ASP A 315 -17.16 7.88 29.80
C ASP A 315 -18.03 8.99 29.18
N ASP A 316 -17.51 9.74 28.20
CA ASP A 316 -18.25 10.81 27.51
C ASP A 316 -19.42 10.20 26.71
N LYS A 317 -19.21 9.05 26.04
CA LYS A 317 -20.25 8.32 25.30
C LYS A 317 -21.36 7.81 26.23
N SER A 318 -21.02 7.33 27.43
CA SER A 318 -21.99 6.85 28.42
C SER A 318 -22.87 7.96 29.02
N LYS A 319 -22.38 9.22 28.98
CA LYS A 319 -23.10 10.41 29.49
C LYS A 319 -23.92 11.13 28.41
N GLY A 320 -23.91 10.62 27.16
CA GLY A 320 -24.67 11.21 26.06
C GLY A 320 -24.07 12.50 25.49
N GLU A 321 -22.81 12.81 25.81
CA GLU A 321 -22.05 13.93 25.28
C GLU A 321 -21.12 13.41 24.18
N GLY A 322 -21.64 13.19 22.97
CA GLY A 322 -20.89 12.65 21.84
C GLY A 322 -21.06 13.48 20.57
#